data_ab2b8de34ab4f2b908ad56d5dc29bec7
#
_entry.id   ab2b8de34ab4f2b908ad56d5dc29bec7
#
_cell.length_a   1.000
_cell.length_b   1.000
_cell.length_c   1.000
_cell.angle_alpha   90.00
_cell.angle_beta   90.00
_cell.angle_gamma   90.00
#
_symmetry.space_group_name_H-M   'P 1'
#
loop_
_entity.id
_entity.type
_entity.pdbx_description
1 polymer ?
#
loop_
_entity_poly.entity_id
_entity_poly.type
_entity_poly.pdbx_seq_one_letter_code
_entity_poly.pdbx_strand_id
1 'polypeptide(L)'
;MDGLEADVIGLSIAYDVDQLYQKRRLIPENWQSLLPNNSCPYTSTMVFLVRKGNPLAIKDWDDLVKSDISIVTPNPKISGAARYNFLAAWGYALKHNNNDETVAK
;
A
#
# COMPACT_ATOMS: atom_id res chain seq x y z
N MET A 1 -1.37 -18.65 -8.40
CA MET A 1 0.06 -18.79 -8.76
C MET A 1 0.13 -19.96 -9.71
N ASP A 2 0.39 -19.69 -10.94
CA ASP A 2 0.16 -20.60 -12.05
C ASP A 2 1.43 -21.37 -12.47
N GLY A 3 2.30 -21.72 -11.47
CA GLY A 3 3.50 -22.53 -11.70
C GLY A 3 4.64 -21.80 -12.42
N LEU A 4 4.72 -20.47 -12.31
CA LEU A 4 5.87 -19.73 -12.83
C LEU A 4 7.14 -20.17 -12.08
N GLU A 5 8.09 -20.70 -12.82
CA GLU A 5 9.43 -21.01 -12.29
C GLU A 5 10.23 -19.71 -12.18
N ALA A 6 10.69 -19.39 -10.97
CA ALA A 6 11.49 -18.20 -10.69
C ALA A 6 12.42 -18.44 -9.51
N ASP A 7 13.69 -18.07 -9.66
CA ASP A 7 14.68 -18.12 -8.58
C ASP A 7 14.56 -16.93 -7.64
N VAL A 8 14.06 -15.80 -8.13
CA VAL A 8 13.87 -14.55 -7.36
C VAL A 8 12.49 -13.97 -7.63
N ILE A 9 11.80 -13.60 -6.55
CA ILE A 9 10.49 -12.96 -6.62
C ILE A 9 10.55 -11.63 -5.89
N GLY A 10 10.19 -10.53 -6.57
CA GLY A 10 10.01 -9.21 -5.98
C GLY A 10 8.52 -8.90 -5.81
N LEU A 11 8.08 -8.67 -4.58
CA LEU A 11 6.69 -8.34 -4.24
C LEU A 11 6.64 -7.02 -3.47
N SER A 12 5.57 -6.26 -3.67
CA SER A 12 5.47 -4.88 -3.15
C SER A 12 4.98 -4.80 -1.70
N ILE A 13 4.41 -5.86 -1.15
CA ILE A 13 3.91 -5.87 0.23
C ILE A 13 4.29 -7.16 0.95
N ALA A 14 4.61 -7.04 2.24
CA ALA A 14 5.00 -8.17 3.09
C ALA A 14 3.92 -9.26 3.13
N TYR A 15 2.65 -8.90 3.14
CA TYR A 15 1.54 -9.84 3.10
C TYR A 15 1.62 -10.83 1.92
N ASP A 16 1.98 -10.34 0.73
CA ASP A 16 2.08 -11.21 -0.46
C ASP A 16 3.30 -12.15 -0.35
N VAL A 17 4.38 -11.71 0.33
CA VAL A 17 5.53 -12.58 0.66
C VAL A 17 5.10 -13.64 1.68
N ASP A 18 4.36 -13.27 2.73
CA ASP A 18 3.82 -14.21 3.71
C ASP A 18 2.97 -15.32 3.06
N GLN A 19 2.23 -15.01 1.98
CA GLN A 19 1.45 -16.03 1.27
C GLN A 19 2.32 -17.14 0.67
N LEU A 20 3.58 -16.89 0.36
CA LEU A 20 4.53 -17.91 -0.10
C LEU A 20 4.81 -18.93 1.02
N TYR A 21 4.94 -18.47 2.27
CA TYR A 21 5.04 -19.33 3.42
C TYR A 21 3.71 -20.01 3.74
N GLN A 22 2.64 -19.22 3.92
CA GLN A 22 1.34 -19.71 4.40
C GLN A 22 0.75 -20.80 3.50
N LYS A 23 0.80 -20.60 2.18
CA LYS A 23 0.13 -21.50 1.23
C LYS A 23 1.02 -22.64 0.72
N ARG A 24 2.32 -22.43 0.63
CA ARG A 24 3.21 -23.33 -0.10
C ARG A 24 4.49 -23.70 0.65
N ARG A 25 4.78 -23.08 1.79
CA ARG A 25 6.03 -23.29 2.55
C ARG A 25 7.30 -23.11 1.70
N LEU A 26 7.26 -22.19 0.71
CA LEU A 26 8.38 -21.95 -0.20
C LEU A 26 9.52 -21.14 0.44
N ILE A 27 9.22 -20.43 1.51
CA ILE A 27 10.18 -19.66 2.31
C ILE A 27 9.99 -19.99 3.79
N PRO A 28 10.98 -19.78 4.66
CA PRO A 28 10.81 -20.01 6.10
C PRO A 28 9.84 -19.01 6.74
N GLU A 29 9.24 -19.37 7.86
CA GLU A 29 8.31 -18.53 8.62
C GLU A 29 8.93 -17.22 9.07
N ASN A 30 10.20 -17.27 9.47
CA ASN A 30 10.96 -16.10 9.94
C ASN A 30 11.65 -15.32 8.82
N TRP A 31 11.16 -15.38 7.58
CA TRP A 31 11.80 -14.78 6.41
C TRP A 31 12.20 -13.31 6.61
N GLN A 32 11.40 -12.54 7.37
CA GLN A 32 11.68 -11.12 7.63
C GLN A 32 12.97 -10.90 8.43
N SER A 33 13.36 -11.86 9.28
CA SER A 33 14.56 -11.75 10.10
C SER A 33 15.84 -12.24 9.41
N LEU A 34 15.74 -12.79 8.20
CA LEU A 34 16.89 -13.38 7.51
C LEU A 34 17.85 -12.33 6.94
N LEU A 35 17.35 -11.16 6.58
CA LEU A 35 18.13 -10.08 5.98
C LEU A 35 17.88 -8.76 6.72
N PRO A 36 18.79 -7.77 6.60
CA PRO A 36 18.61 -6.45 7.18
C PRO A 36 17.28 -5.78 6.75
N ASN A 37 16.82 -4.82 7.55
CA ASN A 37 15.61 -4.02 7.29
C ASN A 37 14.34 -4.88 7.08
N ASN A 38 14.18 -5.96 7.85
CA ASN A 38 13.08 -6.92 7.70
C ASN A 38 13.01 -7.54 6.30
N SER A 39 14.16 -7.84 5.72
CA SER A 39 14.30 -8.38 4.36
C SER A 39 13.70 -7.47 3.28
N CYS A 40 13.67 -6.15 3.54
CA CYS A 40 13.21 -5.12 2.59
C CYS A 40 14.42 -4.45 1.92
N PRO A 41 14.59 -4.59 0.60
CA PRO A 41 15.71 -3.95 -0.10
C PRO A 41 15.55 -2.42 -0.20
N TYR A 42 14.33 -1.90 -0.14
CA TYR A 42 14.00 -0.46 -0.12
C TYR A 42 12.63 -0.24 0.49
N THR A 43 12.34 1.01 0.86
CA THR A 43 11.06 1.47 1.38
C THR A 43 10.55 2.65 0.56
N SER A 44 9.24 2.88 0.57
CA SER A 44 8.59 4.00 -0.10
C SER A 44 7.42 4.50 0.74
N THR A 45 6.79 5.58 0.30
CA THR A 45 5.60 6.14 0.94
C THR A 45 4.54 6.54 -0.09
N MET A 46 3.31 6.71 0.36
CA MET A 46 2.22 7.24 -0.47
C MET A 46 2.34 8.76 -0.54
N VAL A 47 2.25 9.29 -1.74
CA VAL A 47 2.31 10.72 -2.01
C VAL A 47 1.23 11.11 -3.03
N PHE A 48 0.80 12.36 -2.97
CA PHE A 48 -0.06 12.93 -4.01
C PHE A 48 0.80 13.47 -5.16
N LEU A 49 0.60 12.94 -6.35
CA LEU A 49 1.16 13.52 -7.57
C LEU A 49 0.16 14.53 -8.12
N VAL A 50 0.48 15.80 -8.04
CA VAL A 50 -0.36 16.90 -8.49
C VAL A 50 0.22 17.60 -9.71
N ARG A 51 -0.60 18.36 -10.44
CA ARG A 51 -0.15 19.19 -11.56
C ARG A 51 0.86 20.24 -11.08
N LYS A 52 1.76 20.66 -11.97
CA LYS A 52 2.74 21.69 -11.68
C LYS A 52 2.08 22.94 -11.08
N GLY A 53 2.62 23.38 -9.94
CA GLY A 53 2.10 24.52 -9.20
C GLY A 53 0.89 24.21 -8.32
N ASN A 54 0.42 22.96 -8.28
CA ASN A 54 -0.70 22.52 -7.45
C ASN A 54 -1.92 23.47 -7.52
N PRO A 55 -2.52 23.67 -8.70
CA PRO A 55 -3.55 24.70 -8.93
C PRO A 55 -4.82 24.49 -8.10
N LEU A 56 -5.07 23.25 -7.62
CA LEU A 56 -6.21 22.90 -6.78
C LEU A 56 -5.86 22.92 -5.28
N ALA A 57 -4.64 23.35 -4.92
CA ALA A 57 -4.16 23.46 -3.55
C ALA A 57 -4.34 22.14 -2.73
N ILE A 58 -4.13 20.99 -3.35
CA ILE A 58 -4.25 19.69 -2.70
C ILE A 58 -3.07 19.52 -1.73
N LYS A 59 -3.36 19.35 -0.46
CA LYS A 59 -2.36 19.19 0.61
C LYS A 59 -2.55 17.88 1.39
N ASP A 60 -3.79 17.45 1.54
CA ASP A 60 -4.13 16.29 2.35
C ASP A 60 -5.33 15.53 1.77
N TRP A 61 -5.68 14.41 2.38
CA TRP A 61 -6.75 13.51 1.96
C TRP A 61 -8.12 14.20 1.88
N ASP A 62 -8.45 15.11 2.80
CA ASP A 62 -9.70 15.86 2.81
C ASP A 62 -9.87 16.74 1.57
N ASP A 63 -8.77 17.14 0.96
CA ASP A 63 -8.84 17.91 -0.29
C ASP A 63 -9.33 17.06 -1.46
N LEU A 64 -9.13 15.73 -1.41
CA LEU A 64 -9.50 14.83 -2.49
C LEU A 64 -11.01 14.60 -2.64
N VAL A 65 -11.81 14.90 -1.62
CA VAL A 65 -13.28 14.75 -1.66
C VAL A 65 -14.02 15.99 -2.17
N LYS A 66 -13.28 17.03 -2.56
CA LYS A 66 -13.87 18.24 -3.17
C LYS A 66 -14.44 17.95 -4.54
N SER A 67 -15.52 18.65 -4.92
CA SER A 67 -16.37 18.35 -6.07
C SER A 67 -15.67 18.35 -7.44
N ASP A 68 -14.58 19.09 -7.60
CA ASP A 68 -13.93 19.29 -8.89
C ASP A 68 -12.61 18.53 -9.06
N ILE A 69 -12.37 17.51 -8.21
CA ILE A 69 -11.14 16.73 -8.23
C ILE A 69 -11.40 15.36 -8.84
N SER A 70 -10.59 15.02 -9.85
CA SER A 70 -10.53 13.68 -10.41
C SER A 70 -9.26 12.97 -9.92
N ILE A 71 -9.42 11.76 -9.40
CA ILE A 71 -8.33 10.95 -8.86
C ILE A 71 -8.07 9.76 -9.77
N VAL A 72 -6.79 9.51 -10.06
CA VAL A 72 -6.34 8.28 -10.72
C VAL A 72 -5.55 7.47 -9.71
N THR A 73 -6.03 6.26 -9.43
CA THR A 73 -5.36 5.32 -8.54
C THR A 73 -5.33 3.92 -9.15
N PRO A 74 -4.29 3.13 -8.92
CA PRO A 74 -4.25 1.75 -9.41
C PRO A 74 -5.31 0.88 -8.71
N ASN A 75 -5.68 -0.23 -9.36
CA ASN A 75 -6.67 -1.14 -8.83
C ASN A 75 -6.10 -1.98 -7.68
N PRO A 76 -6.69 -1.97 -6.45
CA PRO A 76 -6.21 -2.72 -5.30
C PRO A 76 -6.30 -4.24 -5.45
N LYS A 77 -7.08 -4.76 -6.40
CA LYS A 77 -7.15 -6.20 -6.69
C LYS A 77 -5.88 -6.75 -7.33
N ILE A 78 -5.12 -5.92 -8.03
CA ILE A 78 -3.94 -6.33 -8.80
C ILE A 78 -2.66 -5.57 -8.43
N SER A 79 -2.74 -4.53 -7.59
CA SER A 79 -1.60 -3.69 -7.23
C SER A 79 -1.43 -3.60 -5.72
N GLY A 80 -0.24 -3.97 -5.22
CA GLY A 80 0.13 -3.78 -3.82
C GLY A 80 0.18 -2.30 -3.41
N ALA A 81 0.69 -1.42 -4.29
CA ALA A 81 0.69 0.02 -4.05
C ALA A 81 -0.72 0.58 -3.87
N ALA A 82 -1.70 0.09 -4.62
CA ALA A 82 -3.10 0.51 -4.46
C ALA A 82 -3.70 0.08 -3.12
N ARG A 83 -3.29 -1.07 -2.58
CA ARG A 83 -3.68 -1.49 -1.22
C ARG A 83 -3.11 -0.55 -0.17
N TYR A 84 -1.87 -0.08 -0.34
CA TYR A 84 -1.30 0.94 0.53
C TYR A 84 -1.98 2.30 0.39
N ASN A 85 -2.43 2.70 -0.81
CA ASN A 85 -3.25 3.91 -0.97
C ASN A 85 -4.52 3.84 -0.12
N PHE A 86 -5.23 2.72 -0.19
CA PHE A 86 -6.42 2.50 0.61
C PHE A 86 -6.12 2.55 2.11
N LEU A 87 -5.07 1.84 2.56
CA LEU A 87 -4.67 1.84 3.97
C LEU A 87 -4.22 3.21 4.46
N ALA A 88 -3.57 4.01 3.61
CA ALA A 88 -3.16 5.37 3.95
C ALA A 88 -4.38 6.30 4.11
N ALA A 89 -5.36 6.22 3.21
CA ALA A 89 -6.63 6.95 3.34
C ALA A 89 -7.39 6.55 4.62
N TRP A 90 -7.50 5.24 4.86
CA TRP A 90 -8.13 4.72 6.07
C TRP A 90 -7.42 5.19 7.34
N GLY A 91 -6.09 5.07 7.39
CA GLY A 91 -5.30 5.53 8.56
C GLY A 91 -5.43 7.03 8.81
N TYR A 92 -5.54 7.83 7.76
CA TYR A 92 -5.82 9.25 7.87
C TYR A 92 -7.21 9.49 8.48
N ALA A 93 -8.25 8.84 7.98
CA ALA A 93 -9.61 8.96 8.50
C ALA A 93 -9.71 8.53 9.96
N LEU A 94 -9.10 7.40 10.34
CA LEU A 94 -9.03 6.96 11.73
C LEU A 94 -8.40 8.01 12.65
N LYS A 95 -7.24 8.54 12.24
CA LYS A 95 -6.52 9.54 13.02
C LYS A 95 -7.34 10.81 13.27
N HIS A 96 -8.12 11.24 12.27
CA HIS A 96 -8.94 12.46 12.36
C HIS A 96 -10.27 12.25 13.08
N ASN A 97 -10.73 11.01 13.19
CA ASN A 97 -11.98 10.64 13.86
C ASN A 97 -11.75 9.89 15.18
N ASN A 98 -10.69 10.23 15.94
CA ASN A 98 -10.37 9.64 17.25
C ASN A 98 -10.33 8.10 17.25
N ASN A 99 -9.87 7.49 16.17
CA ASN A 99 -9.86 6.03 15.93
C ASN A 99 -11.25 5.38 15.87
N ASP A 100 -12.29 6.12 15.54
CA ASP A 100 -13.61 5.58 15.29
C ASP A 100 -13.67 4.90 13.91
N GLU A 101 -13.67 3.58 13.90
CA GLU A 101 -13.71 2.76 12.67
C GLU A 101 -15.04 2.90 11.92
N THR A 102 -16.11 3.35 12.58
CA THR A 102 -17.43 3.47 11.94
C THR A 102 -17.49 4.68 10.99
N VAL A 103 -16.67 5.69 11.25
CA VAL A 103 -16.57 6.90 10.43
C VAL A 103 -15.56 6.75 9.29
N ALA A 104 -14.59 5.83 9.43
CA ALA A 104 -13.55 5.59 8.43
C ALA A 104 -13.99 4.68 7.27
N LYS A 105 -15.21 4.17 7.28
CA LYS A 105 -15.81 3.33 6.23
C LYS A 105 -16.54 4.18 5.21
#